data_2302d9443c75c985fa9c42c5e5af8300
#
_entry.id   2302d9443c75c985fa9c42c5e5af8300
#
_cell.length_a   1.000
_cell.length_b   1.000
_cell.length_c   1.000
_cell.angle_alpha   90.00
_cell.angle_beta   90.00
_cell.angle_gamma   90.00
#
_symmetry.space_group_name_H-M   'P 1'
#
loop_
_entity.id
_entity.type
_entity.pdbx_description
1 polymer ?
#
loop_
_entity_poly.entity_id
_entity_poly.type
_entity_poly.pdbx_seq_one_letter_code
_entity_poly.pdbx_strand_id
1 'polypeptide(L)'
;IVSVLVRPRSAGASKPIDIMLNLAGLVRFATAITPFAKAGEQKGQKRRSKESDLSDDEELEKIQLEQGRATIARLVEANDFDPEVSEMLRNVLTLSETLTREIMVPRTDMICMDRTATLADMLRLCSRSGFSRVPVIGDDVDDLIGVAYLKDAVRATAFNPAASQRDVASIVRQPMLVPESKPVDDLFHAMQQTRQHVAIVVDEYGGIAGLVTIEDTIEQIVGELEDEHDRTQHSEPEKIGERKWKMPARTPIATLEEMFEIDIDEDDVDTVYGLLTKLLGRVPIVGSSAVTRGLRLTAVDTAGRRKRVSMIVVEPAAGSQGPAADDDELRSDEQDGESASPQGK
;
A
#
# COMPACT_ATOMS: atom_id res chain seq x y z
N ILE A 1 -26.64 -23.33 17.58
CA ILE A 1 -26.70 -24.49 16.62
C ILE A 1 -27.67 -24.09 15.51
N VAL A 2 -27.19 -23.50 14.43
CA VAL A 2 -27.87 -23.51 13.13
C VAL A 2 -26.78 -23.64 12.08
N SER A 3 -26.62 -24.87 11.59
CA SER A 3 -25.84 -25.18 10.39
C SER A 3 -26.64 -24.72 9.17
N VAL A 4 -26.17 -23.70 8.47
CA VAL A 4 -26.63 -23.41 7.12
C VAL A 4 -25.72 -24.16 6.16
N LEU A 5 -26.25 -25.25 5.63
CA LEU A 5 -25.67 -26.05 4.57
C LEU A 5 -25.87 -25.29 3.24
N VAL A 6 -24.84 -24.64 2.73
CA VAL A 6 -24.84 -24.10 1.36
C VAL A 6 -24.23 -25.18 0.45
N ARG A 7 -25.07 -25.80 -0.38
CA ARG A 7 -24.67 -26.71 -1.47
C ARG A 7 -23.93 -25.92 -2.55
N PRO A 8 -22.77 -26.38 -3.04
CA PRO A 8 -22.13 -25.76 -4.20
C PRO A 8 -22.87 -26.20 -5.47
N ARG A 9 -23.21 -25.23 -6.29
CA ARG A 9 -23.71 -25.43 -7.66
C ARG A 9 -22.50 -25.59 -8.58
N SER A 10 -22.52 -26.63 -9.37
CA SER A 10 -21.50 -27.06 -10.34
C SER A 10 -21.33 -26.06 -11.48
N ALA A 11 -20.10 -25.72 -11.84
CA ALA A 11 -19.51 -25.85 -13.18
C ALA A 11 -18.22 -25.00 -13.28
N GLY A 12 -17.09 -25.63 -13.53
CA GLY A 12 -16.06 -25.26 -14.49
C GLY A 12 -15.34 -23.93 -14.29
N ALA A 13 -14.51 -23.80 -13.25
CA ALA A 13 -13.30 -22.99 -13.28
C ALA A 13 -12.37 -23.56 -12.24
N SER A 14 -11.23 -24.05 -12.67
CA SER A 14 -10.15 -24.50 -11.78
C SER A 14 -9.72 -23.29 -10.93
N LYS A 15 -9.93 -23.40 -9.63
CA LYS A 15 -9.64 -22.31 -8.68
C LYS A 15 -8.11 -22.09 -8.63
N PRO A 16 -7.65 -20.85 -8.69
CA PRO A 16 -6.21 -20.52 -8.53
C PRO A 16 -5.59 -21.05 -7.22
N ILE A 17 -6.42 -21.32 -6.21
CA ILE A 17 -6.01 -21.90 -4.92
C ILE A 17 -5.48 -23.33 -5.04
N ASP A 18 -6.02 -24.14 -5.95
CA ASP A 18 -5.56 -25.54 -6.13
C ASP A 18 -4.21 -25.62 -6.86
N ILE A 19 -3.91 -24.61 -7.69
CA ILE A 19 -2.59 -24.44 -8.34
C ILE A 19 -1.54 -24.04 -7.30
N MET A 20 -1.87 -23.19 -6.35
CA MET A 20 -0.97 -22.77 -5.27
C MET A 20 -0.59 -23.91 -4.32
N LEU A 21 -1.52 -24.81 -4.01
CA LEU A 21 -1.23 -25.98 -3.17
C LEU A 21 -0.29 -26.99 -3.87
N ASN A 22 -0.36 -27.10 -5.19
CA ASN A 22 0.57 -27.92 -5.97
C ASN A 22 1.94 -27.25 -6.14
N LEU A 23 2.02 -25.91 -6.23
CA LEU A 23 3.29 -25.18 -6.29
C LEU A 23 4.08 -25.27 -4.97
N ALA A 24 3.40 -25.24 -3.82
CA ALA A 24 4.03 -25.49 -2.52
C ALA A 24 4.64 -26.91 -2.41
N GLY A 25 4.07 -27.88 -3.14
CA GLY A 25 4.63 -29.23 -3.31
C GLY A 25 5.91 -29.24 -4.17
N LEU A 26 5.98 -28.43 -5.21
CA LEU A 26 7.15 -28.36 -6.10
C LEU A 26 8.36 -27.70 -5.42
N VAL A 27 8.16 -26.70 -4.60
CA VAL A 27 9.24 -26.07 -3.80
C VAL A 27 9.80 -27.07 -2.78
N ARG A 28 8.95 -27.92 -2.17
CA ARG A 28 9.41 -29.02 -1.32
C ARG A 28 10.17 -30.12 -2.07
N PHE A 29 9.90 -30.30 -3.37
CA PHE A 29 10.60 -31.30 -4.18
C PHE A 29 12.01 -30.85 -4.57
N ALA A 30 12.22 -29.55 -4.77
CA ALA A 30 13.54 -28.99 -5.06
C ALA A 30 14.50 -29.05 -3.86
N THR A 31 13.98 -29.02 -2.63
CA THR A 31 14.77 -29.17 -1.39
C THR A 31 15.01 -30.64 -0.97
N ALA A 32 14.34 -31.62 -1.61
CA ALA A 32 14.41 -33.04 -1.25
C ALA A 32 15.43 -33.87 -2.08
N ILE A 33 16.15 -33.26 -3.03
CA ILE A 33 17.18 -33.92 -3.82
C ILE A 33 18.57 -33.59 -3.23
N THR A 34 18.81 -33.96 -2.00
CA THR A 34 20.18 -34.12 -1.49
C THR A 34 20.49 -35.61 -1.31
N PRO A 35 21.55 -36.12 -1.95
CA PRO A 35 21.94 -37.53 -1.71
C PRO A 35 22.56 -37.64 -0.32
N PHE A 36 22.02 -38.60 0.44
CA PHE A 36 22.47 -39.03 1.75
C PHE A 36 23.90 -39.61 1.64
N ALA A 37 24.90 -38.87 2.11
CA ALA A 37 26.25 -39.39 2.28
C ALA A 37 26.43 -39.81 3.76
N LYS A 38 26.72 -41.11 3.93
CA LYS A 38 26.97 -41.76 5.21
C LYS A 38 28.21 -41.18 5.90
N ALA A 39 28.04 -40.81 7.17
CA ALA A 39 29.14 -40.51 8.08
C ALA A 39 29.92 -41.78 8.47
N GLY A 40 31.22 -41.72 8.29
CA GLY A 40 32.18 -42.62 8.92
C GLY A 40 33.04 -41.82 9.89
N GLU A 41 33.11 -42.32 11.11
CA GLU A 41 33.86 -41.75 12.24
C GLU A 41 35.37 -41.70 11.96
N GLN A 42 36.02 -40.58 12.28
CA GLN A 42 37.35 -40.54 12.92
C GLN A 42 37.55 -39.23 13.68
N LYS A 43 37.76 -39.38 15.00
CA LYS A 43 38.18 -38.33 15.95
C LYS A 43 39.66 -38.00 15.74
N GLY A 44 39.96 -36.68 15.72
CA GLY A 44 41.26 -36.23 16.10
C GLY A 44 41.84 -35.04 15.30
N GLN A 45 41.98 -33.89 15.94
CA GLN A 45 42.82 -32.74 15.60
C GLN A 45 42.46 -31.91 14.35
N LYS A 46 41.82 -30.78 14.58
CA LYS A 46 42.22 -29.46 14.11
C LYS A 46 41.08 -28.45 14.30
N ARG A 47 41.18 -27.60 15.30
CA ARG A 47 40.28 -26.45 15.53
C ARG A 47 40.47 -25.28 14.56
N ARG A 48 41.37 -25.38 13.58
CA ARG A 48 41.69 -24.29 12.61
C ARG A 48 41.30 -24.58 11.15
N SER A 49 40.83 -25.79 10.83
CA SER A 49 40.35 -26.12 9.49
C SER A 49 38.81 -26.12 9.36
N LYS A 50 38.09 -25.85 10.43
CA LYS A 50 36.62 -25.97 10.42
C LYS A 50 35.88 -24.73 9.91
N GLU A 51 36.54 -23.57 9.88
CA GLU A 51 35.95 -22.33 9.32
C GLU A 51 36.14 -22.23 7.80
N SER A 52 37.25 -22.77 7.24
CA SER A 52 37.44 -22.81 5.79
C SER A 52 36.59 -23.88 5.11
N ASP A 53 36.42 -25.05 5.74
CA ASP A 53 35.62 -26.14 5.19
C ASP A 53 34.10 -25.79 5.16
N LEU A 54 33.63 -24.98 6.13
CA LEU A 54 32.24 -24.52 6.17
C LEU A 54 31.93 -23.48 5.09
N SER A 55 32.90 -22.61 4.76
CA SER A 55 32.75 -21.63 3.67
C SER A 55 32.72 -22.28 2.28
N ASP A 56 33.52 -23.31 2.08
CA ASP A 56 33.60 -24.04 0.83
C ASP A 56 32.34 -24.89 0.57
N ASP A 57 31.75 -25.47 1.62
CA ASP A 57 30.50 -26.22 1.54
C ASP A 57 29.30 -25.30 1.25
N GLU A 58 29.23 -24.12 1.86
CA GLU A 58 28.19 -23.11 1.59
C GLU A 58 28.30 -22.52 0.17
N GLU A 59 29.52 -22.33 -0.34
CA GLU A 59 29.75 -21.84 -1.68
C GLU A 59 29.38 -22.89 -2.75
N LEU A 60 29.69 -24.16 -2.50
CA LEU A 60 29.28 -25.27 -3.35
C LEU A 60 27.75 -25.45 -3.36
N GLU A 61 27.07 -25.28 -2.25
CA GLU A 61 25.61 -25.36 -2.16
C GLU A 61 24.95 -24.22 -2.96
N LYS A 62 25.50 -23.00 -2.87
CA LYS A 62 25.03 -21.85 -3.68
C LYS A 62 25.20 -22.11 -5.19
N ILE A 63 26.36 -22.60 -5.62
CA ILE A 63 26.62 -22.93 -7.03
C ILE A 63 25.65 -24.00 -7.54
N GLN A 64 25.38 -25.03 -6.75
CA GLN A 64 24.42 -26.08 -7.11
C GLN A 64 23.00 -25.53 -7.22
N LEU A 65 22.61 -24.63 -6.33
CA LEU A 65 21.30 -23.98 -6.33
C LEU A 65 21.13 -23.11 -7.58
N GLU A 66 22.14 -22.29 -7.92
CA GLU A 66 22.16 -21.47 -9.13
C GLU A 66 22.07 -22.31 -10.41
N GLN A 67 22.82 -23.41 -10.48
CA GLN A 67 22.74 -24.34 -11.61
C GLN A 67 21.36 -25.00 -11.72
N GLY A 68 20.75 -25.36 -10.59
CA GLY A 68 19.40 -25.87 -10.54
C GLY A 68 18.37 -24.87 -11.07
N ARG A 69 18.46 -23.61 -10.65
CA ARG A 69 17.62 -22.52 -11.13
C ARG A 69 17.78 -22.27 -12.62
N ALA A 70 19.01 -22.17 -13.12
CA ALA A 70 19.28 -21.98 -14.53
C ALA A 70 18.72 -23.13 -15.39
N THR A 71 18.73 -24.36 -14.87
CA THR A 71 18.15 -25.52 -15.53
C THR A 71 16.63 -25.44 -15.61
N ILE A 72 15.96 -25.04 -14.49
CA ILE A 72 14.52 -24.86 -14.46
C ILE A 72 14.09 -23.71 -15.37
N ALA A 73 14.82 -22.59 -15.37
CA ALA A 73 14.55 -21.45 -16.24
C ALA A 73 14.58 -21.87 -17.73
N ARG A 74 15.60 -22.64 -18.14
CA ARG A 74 15.69 -23.18 -19.51
C ARG A 74 14.54 -24.14 -19.83
N LEU A 75 14.09 -24.97 -18.88
CA LEU A 75 12.96 -25.85 -19.08
C LEU A 75 11.65 -25.09 -19.24
N VAL A 76 11.47 -23.98 -18.51
CA VAL A 76 10.33 -23.07 -18.67
C VAL A 76 10.32 -22.43 -20.04
N GLU A 77 11.49 -21.97 -20.54
CA GLU A 77 11.63 -21.39 -21.88
C GLU A 77 11.46 -22.42 -23.00
N ALA A 78 11.90 -23.66 -22.79
CA ALA A 78 11.86 -24.71 -23.81
C ALA A 78 10.49 -25.39 -23.96
N ASN A 79 9.57 -25.18 -23.02
CA ASN A 79 8.22 -25.72 -23.06
C ASN A 79 7.23 -24.58 -23.35
N ASP A 80 6.20 -24.90 -24.12
CA ASP A 80 5.16 -23.95 -24.52
C ASP A 80 4.11 -23.79 -23.38
N PHE A 81 4.59 -23.26 -22.24
CA PHE A 81 3.70 -22.88 -21.14
C PHE A 81 2.96 -21.60 -21.49
N ASP A 82 1.79 -21.43 -20.91
CA ASP A 82 1.09 -20.14 -20.90
C ASP A 82 2.03 -19.02 -20.43
N PRO A 83 2.09 -17.85 -21.09
CA PRO A 83 2.96 -16.73 -20.71
C PRO A 83 2.85 -16.34 -19.25
N GLU A 84 1.63 -16.31 -18.68
CA GLU A 84 1.40 -15.99 -17.25
C GLU A 84 2.03 -17.05 -16.33
N VAL A 85 1.89 -18.33 -16.68
CA VAL A 85 2.50 -19.44 -15.91
C VAL A 85 4.02 -19.37 -15.99
N SER A 86 4.57 -19.05 -17.15
CA SER A 86 6.01 -18.89 -17.36
C SER A 86 6.58 -17.76 -16.53
N GLU A 87 5.85 -16.66 -16.41
CA GLU A 87 6.21 -15.51 -15.58
C GLU A 87 6.18 -15.86 -14.10
N MET A 88 5.10 -16.49 -13.61
CA MET A 88 5.01 -16.95 -12.22
C MET A 88 6.16 -17.89 -11.85
N LEU A 89 6.54 -18.81 -12.75
CA LEU A 89 7.66 -19.70 -12.49
C LEU A 89 9.00 -18.97 -12.39
N ARG A 90 9.23 -17.97 -13.24
CA ARG A 90 10.41 -17.09 -13.14
C ARG A 90 10.42 -16.31 -11.83
N ASN A 91 9.28 -15.73 -11.46
CA ASN A 91 9.13 -14.96 -10.23
C ASN A 91 9.42 -15.81 -8.97
N VAL A 92 8.98 -17.08 -8.95
CA VAL A 92 9.33 -18.02 -7.86
C VAL A 92 10.83 -18.26 -7.77
N LEU A 93 11.54 -18.36 -8.90
CA LEU A 93 12.99 -18.59 -8.90
C LEU A 93 13.79 -17.37 -8.38
N THR A 94 13.28 -16.16 -8.55
CA THR A 94 13.92 -14.92 -8.08
C THR A 94 13.50 -14.51 -6.67
N LEU A 95 12.47 -15.13 -6.12
CA LEU A 95 11.88 -14.74 -4.82
C LEU A 95 12.90 -14.73 -3.66
N SER A 96 13.84 -15.67 -3.65
CA SER A 96 14.88 -15.76 -2.63
C SER A 96 16.01 -14.73 -2.78
N GLU A 97 16.05 -14.01 -3.90
CA GLU A 97 17.00 -12.93 -4.14
C GLU A 97 16.39 -11.57 -3.76
N THR A 98 15.06 -11.49 -3.76
CA THR A 98 14.31 -10.29 -3.37
C THR A 98 14.33 -10.14 -1.85
N LEU A 99 14.67 -8.96 -1.37
CA LEU A 99 14.72 -8.65 0.06
C LEU A 99 13.42 -8.00 0.55
N THR A 100 13.11 -8.19 1.82
CA THR A 100 11.91 -7.63 2.45
C THR A 100 11.78 -6.11 2.24
N ARG A 101 12.90 -5.35 2.27
CA ARG A 101 12.92 -3.90 2.02
C ARG A 101 12.42 -3.49 0.64
N GLU A 102 12.51 -4.38 -0.36
CA GLU A 102 12.11 -4.08 -1.73
C GLU A 102 10.59 -4.16 -1.92
N ILE A 103 9.92 -4.95 -1.08
CA ILE A 103 8.47 -5.18 -1.17
C ILE A 103 7.67 -4.52 -0.05
N MET A 104 8.32 -4.04 1.02
CA MET A 104 7.63 -3.43 2.16
C MET A 104 6.92 -2.12 1.80
N VAL A 105 5.92 -1.77 2.57
CA VAL A 105 5.40 -0.40 2.66
C VAL A 105 6.36 0.37 3.55
N PRO A 106 7.05 1.39 3.05
CA PRO A 106 8.02 2.13 3.83
C PRO A 106 7.34 2.90 4.98
N ARG A 107 8.10 3.20 6.02
CA ARG A 107 7.68 3.93 7.22
C ARG A 107 6.86 5.19 6.91
N THR A 108 7.28 5.95 5.89
CA THR A 108 6.62 7.20 5.47
C THR A 108 5.22 6.99 4.91
N ASP A 109 4.95 5.81 4.37
CA ASP A 109 3.69 5.44 3.73
C ASP A 109 2.78 4.61 4.67
N MET A 110 3.24 4.31 5.89
CA MET A 110 2.47 3.54 6.86
C MET A 110 1.29 4.36 7.40
N ILE A 111 0.11 3.76 7.36
CA ILE A 111 -1.06 4.31 8.04
C ILE A 111 -1.13 3.68 9.43
N CYS A 112 -0.84 4.49 10.45
CA CYS A 112 -0.82 4.10 11.85
C CYS A 112 -1.95 4.78 12.64
N MET A 113 -2.24 4.28 13.84
CA MET A 113 -3.14 4.91 14.80
C MET A 113 -2.39 5.17 16.11
N ASP A 114 -2.72 6.29 16.74
CA ASP A 114 -2.28 6.58 18.10
C ASP A 114 -2.95 5.60 19.09
N ARG A 115 -2.19 5.21 20.14
CA ARG A 115 -2.66 4.29 21.18
C ARG A 115 -3.91 4.75 21.92
N THR A 116 -4.13 6.06 21.99
CA THR A 116 -5.29 6.69 22.63
C THR A 116 -6.51 6.82 21.72
N ALA A 117 -6.35 6.52 20.42
CA ALA A 117 -7.46 6.50 19.49
C ALA A 117 -8.50 5.45 19.90
N THR A 118 -9.79 5.74 19.67
CA THR A 118 -10.87 4.85 20.08
C THR A 118 -11.12 3.71 19.09
N LEU A 119 -11.81 2.66 19.52
CA LEU A 119 -12.27 1.60 18.62
C LEU A 119 -13.23 2.15 17.55
N ALA A 120 -14.00 3.21 17.84
CA ALA A 120 -14.83 3.88 16.83
C ALA A 120 -13.96 4.55 15.75
N ASP A 121 -12.84 5.17 16.14
CA ASP A 121 -11.89 5.75 15.18
C ASP A 121 -11.27 4.68 14.29
N MET A 122 -10.89 3.54 14.88
CA MET A 122 -10.38 2.40 14.13
C MET A 122 -11.40 1.87 13.10
N LEU A 123 -12.66 1.69 13.52
CA LEU A 123 -13.70 1.22 12.61
C LEU A 123 -13.91 2.21 11.44
N ARG A 124 -13.88 3.52 11.72
CA ARG A 124 -13.95 4.57 10.69
C ARG A 124 -12.74 4.52 9.75
N LEU A 125 -11.54 4.39 10.31
CA LEU A 125 -10.32 4.28 9.52
C LEU A 125 -10.37 3.07 8.59
N CYS A 126 -10.67 1.89 9.13
CA CYS A 126 -10.76 0.66 8.35
C CYS A 126 -11.87 0.72 7.28
N SER A 127 -13.03 1.32 7.60
CA SER A 127 -14.13 1.51 6.64
C SER A 127 -13.72 2.40 5.46
N ARG A 128 -12.94 3.46 5.71
CA ARG A 128 -12.50 4.41 4.68
C ARG A 128 -11.31 3.90 3.88
N SER A 129 -10.33 3.30 4.55
CA SER A 129 -9.11 2.82 3.91
C SER A 129 -9.25 1.40 3.36
N GLY A 130 -10.22 0.62 3.85
CA GLY A 130 -10.37 -0.81 3.55
C GLY A 130 -9.28 -1.69 4.15
N PHE A 131 -8.44 -1.17 5.05
CA PHE A 131 -7.45 -1.96 5.76
C PHE A 131 -8.10 -2.79 6.87
N SER A 132 -7.61 -4.01 7.03
CA SER A 132 -8.08 -4.94 8.08
C SER A 132 -7.15 -4.98 9.29
N ARG A 133 -5.94 -4.43 9.17
CA ARG A 133 -4.89 -4.45 10.18
C ARG A 133 -4.17 -3.11 10.17
N VAL A 134 -4.05 -2.50 11.34
CA VAL A 134 -3.47 -1.15 11.48
C VAL A 134 -2.45 -1.18 12.62
N PRO A 135 -1.21 -0.76 12.38
CA PRO A 135 -0.22 -0.56 13.43
C PRO A 135 -0.72 0.51 14.42
N VAL A 136 -0.51 0.25 15.71
CA VAL A 136 -0.82 1.18 16.80
C VAL A 136 0.51 1.62 17.42
N ILE A 137 0.72 2.91 17.47
CA ILE A 137 1.96 3.54 17.91
C ILE A 137 1.70 4.42 19.14
N GLY A 138 2.76 4.72 19.87
CA GLY A 138 2.76 5.68 20.95
C GLY A 138 3.08 7.09 20.46
N ASP A 139 4.17 7.65 20.97
CA ASP A 139 4.53 9.04 20.69
C ASP A 139 5.10 9.23 19.28
N ASP A 140 5.72 8.21 18.72
CA ASP A 140 6.22 8.18 17.34
C ASP A 140 6.07 6.79 16.70
N VAL A 141 6.49 6.65 15.43
CA VAL A 141 6.36 5.39 14.67
C VAL A 141 7.26 4.29 15.25
N ASP A 142 8.39 4.64 15.89
CA ASP A 142 9.29 3.68 16.49
C ASP A 142 8.77 3.14 17.84
N ASP A 143 7.81 3.86 18.48
CA ASP A 143 7.11 3.38 19.69
C ASP A 143 5.90 2.49 19.29
N LEU A 144 6.21 1.33 18.71
CA LEU A 144 5.18 0.37 18.29
C LEU A 144 4.56 -0.36 19.48
N ILE A 145 3.28 -0.14 19.72
CA ILE A 145 2.48 -0.83 20.74
C ILE A 145 2.05 -2.22 20.24
N GLY A 146 1.70 -2.33 18.96
CA GLY A 146 1.28 -3.57 18.33
C GLY A 146 0.45 -3.35 17.07
N VAL A 147 -0.25 -4.37 16.61
CA VAL A 147 -1.17 -4.29 15.47
C VAL A 147 -2.59 -4.57 15.90
N ALA A 148 -3.50 -3.65 15.62
CA ALA A 148 -4.94 -3.81 15.84
C ALA A 148 -5.60 -4.44 14.61
N TYR A 149 -6.54 -5.35 14.87
CA TYR A 149 -7.28 -6.07 13.83
C TYR A 149 -8.73 -5.61 13.78
N LEU A 150 -9.24 -5.27 12.59
CA LEU A 150 -10.65 -4.89 12.37
C LEU A 150 -11.62 -5.91 12.98
N LYS A 151 -11.35 -7.21 12.81
CA LYS A 151 -12.20 -8.28 13.37
C LYS A 151 -12.31 -8.25 14.88
N ASP A 152 -11.26 -7.81 15.58
CA ASP A 152 -11.25 -7.73 17.03
C ASP A 152 -11.97 -6.48 17.50
N ALA A 153 -11.84 -5.34 16.79
CA ALA A 153 -12.64 -4.13 17.05
C ALA A 153 -14.13 -4.40 16.84
N VAL A 154 -14.52 -5.05 15.74
CA VAL A 154 -15.91 -5.45 15.48
C VAL A 154 -16.42 -6.38 16.58
N ARG A 155 -15.65 -7.39 16.98
CA ARG A 155 -16.03 -8.32 18.06
C ARG A 155 -16.23 -7.60 19.39
N ALA A 156 -15.36 -6.62 19.70
CA ALA A 156 -15.46 -5.86 20.96
C ALA A 156 -16.69 -4.95 21.00
N THR A 157 -17.13 -4.41 19.86
CA THR A 157 -18.19 -3.40 19.78
C THR A 157 -19.57 -3.95 19.40
N ALA A 158 -19.64 -5.12 18.72
CA ALA A 158 -20.86 -5.67 18.12
C ALA A 158 -22.03 -5.83 19.12
N PHE A 159 -21.72 -6.21 20.36
CA PHE A 159 -22.74 -6.44 21.41
C PHE A 159 -22.59 -5.49 22.61
N ASN A 160 -21.64 -4.55 22.53
CA ASN A 160 -21.39 -3.55 23.55
C ASN A 160 -21.04 -2.20 22.92
N PRO A 161 -22.00 -1.39 22.52
CA PRO A 161 -21.76 -0.08 21.91
C PRO A 161 -20.88 0.84 22.75
N ALA A 162 -20.93 0.75 24.07
CA ALA A 162 -20.09 1.54 24.96
C ALA A 162 -18.60 1.21 24.82
N ALA A 163 -18.24 0.01 24.34
CA ALA A 163 -16.88 -0.37 24.06
C ALA A 163 -16.26 0.41 22.88
N SER A 164 -17.07 1.07 22.06
CA SER A 164 -16.58 1.91 20.95
C SER A 164 -15.68 3.06 21.41
N GLN A 165 -15.84 3.51 22.66
CA GLN A 165 -15.02 4.56 23.27
C GLN A 165 -13.75 4.05 23.96
N ARG A 166 -13.50 2.74 23.95
CA ARG A 166 -12.26 2.18 24.52
C ARG A 166 -11.10 2.44 23.60
N ASP A 167 -9.90 2.59 24.18
CA ASP A 167 -8.67 2.78 23.44
C ASP A 167 -8.36 1.56 22.56
N VAL A 168 -7.87 1.83 21.35
CA VAL A 168 -7.43 0.79 20.39
C VAL A 168 -6.32 -0.08 20.97
N ALA A 169 -5.47 0.47 21.84
CA ALA A 169 -4.43 -0.26 22.55
C ALA A 169 -4.94 -1.48 23.32
N SER A 170 -6.24 -1.48 23.71
CA SER A 170 -6.84 -2.61 24.45
C SER A 170 -7.03 -3.88 23.63
N ILE A 171 -6.89 -3.82 22.28
CA ILE A 171 -7.12 -4.97 21.39
C ILE A 171 -5.90 -5.30 20.50
N VAL A 172 -4.77 -4.64 20.73
CA VAL A 172 -3.56 -4.88 19.93
C VAL A 172 -3.02 -6.29 20.14
N ARG A 173 -2.37 -6.79 19.11
CA ARG A 173 -1.61 -8.03 19.14
C ARG A 173 -0.16 -7.74 18.82
N GLN A 174 0.75 -8.55 19.39
CA GLN A 174 2.17 -8.46 19.05
C GLN A 174 2.38 -8.88 17.59
N PRO A 175 3.00 -8.04 16.76
CA PRO A 175 3.34 -8.39 15.39
C PRO A 175 4.59 -9.25 15.33
N MET A 176 4.81 -9.91 14.18
CA MET A 176 6.11 -10.44 13.81
C MET A 176 7.04 -9.27 13.50
N LEU A 177 8.26 -9.27 14.06
CA LEU A 177 9.32 -8.35 13.69
C LEU A 177 10.30 -9.08 12.78
N VAL A 178 10.67 -8.45 11.66
CA VAL A 178 11.58 -9.02 10.67
C VAL A 178 12.60 -7.99 10.24
N PRO A 179 13.87 -8.36 10.03
CA PRO A 179 14.88 -7.43 9.50
C PRO A 179 14.57 -7.12 8.02
N GLU A 180 14.92 -5.92 7.58
CA GLU A 180 14.73 -5.48 6.19
C GLU A 180 15.56 -6.29 5.18
N SER A 181 16.65 -6.90 5.61
CA SER A 181 17.54 -7.74 4.81
C SER A 181 17.07 -9.20 4.67
N LYS A 182 15.91 -9.57 5.27
CA LYS A 182 15.39 -10.92 5.19
C LYS A 182 14.90 -11.23 3.77
N PRO A 183 15.31 -12.39 3.16
CA PRO A 183 14.75 -12.85 1.88
C PRO A 183 13.24 -13.06 1.95
N VAL A 184 12.54 -12.75 0.83
CA VAL A 184 11.07 -12.78 0.77
C VAL A 184 10.52 -14.20 0.88
N ASP A 185 11.21 -15.21 0.37
CA ASP A 185 10.81 -16.62 0.52
C ASP A 185 10.84 -17.07 1.99
N ASP A 186 11.90 -16.72 2.73
CA ASP A 186 12.02 -16.98 4.16
C ASP A 186 10.97 -16.22 4.97
N LEU A 187 10.68 -14.97 4.57
CA LEU A 187 9.61 -14.17 5.16
C LEU A 187 8.26 -14.85 4.97
N PHE A 188 7.94 -15.24 3.73
CA PHE A 188 6.70 -15.92 3.39
C PHE A 188 6.49 -17.19 4.20
N HIS A 189 7.53 -18.06 4.30
CA HIS A 189 7.49 -19.26 5.12
C HIS A 189 7.27 -18.95 6.61
N ALA A 190 7.95 -17.94 7.16
CA ALA A 190 7.78 -17.55 8.55
C ALA A 190 6.36 -17.03 8.83
N MET A 191 5.78 -16.24 7.92
CA MET A 191 4.41 -15.74 8.01
C MET A 191 3.38 -16.88 7.95
N GLN A 192 3.59 -17.87 7.08
CA GLN A 192 2.74 -19.07 7.01
C GLN A 192 2.79 -19.89 8.29
N GLN A 193 3.99 -20.18 8.82
CA GLN A 193 4.17 -20.96 10.03
C GLN A 193 3.52 -20.32 11.25
N THR A 194 3.68 -19.01 11.40
CA THR A 194 3.12 -18.23 12.52
C THR A 194 1.67 -17.83 12.31
N ARG A 195 1.13 -18.04 11.09
CA ARG A 195 -0.21 -17.58 10.67
C ARG A 195 -0.40 -16.09 10.85
N GLN A 196 0.66 -15.34 10.67
CA GLN A 196 0.63 -13.88 10.68
C GLN A 196 0.55 -13.35 9.24
N HIS A 197 -0.31 -12.37 9.02
CA HIS A 197 -0.52 -11.76 7.71
C HIS A 197 0.12 -10.37 7.59
N VAL A 198 0.73 -9.88 8.67
CA VAL A 198 1.47 -8.62 8.73
C VAL A 198 2.72 -8.85 9.54
N ALA A 199 3.85 -8.38 9.04
CA ALA A 199 5.10 -8.25 9.77
C ALA A 199 5.54 -6.79 9.77
N ILE A 200 6.13 -6.35 10.86
CA ILE A 200 6.78 -5.05 10.96
C ILE A 200 8.25 -5.24 10.62
N VAL A 201 8.74 -4.43 9.71
CA VAL A 201 10.12 -4.46 9.24
C VAL A 201 10.95 -3.51 10.08
N VAL A 202 12.09 -4.01 10.56
CA VAL A 202 13.01 -3.24 11.40
C VAL A 202 14.37 -3.08 10.73
N ASP A 203 14.98 -1.92 10.92
CA ASP A 203 16.32 -1.62 10.46
C ASP A 203 17.40 -2.20 11.40
N GLU A 204 18.68 -1.97 11.09
CA GLU A 204 19.84 -2.45 11.85
C GLU A 204 19.96 -1.79 13.23
N TYR A 205 19.29 -0.67 13.46
CA TYR A 205 19.29 0.09 14.71
C TYR A 205 18.08 -0.24 15.60
N GLY A 206 17.16 -1.07 15.10
CA GLY A 206 15.93 -1.44 15.78
C GLY A 206 14.78 -0.45 15.58
N GLY A 207 14.93 0.53 14.69
CA GLY A 207 13.87 1.42 14.25
C GLY A 207 12.90 0.74 13.31
N ILE A 208 11.69 1.27 13.17
CA ILE A 208 10.69 0.76 12.23
C ILE A 208 11.04 1.29 10.82
N ALA A 209 11.42 0.38 9.92
CA ALA A 209 11.67 0.67 8.52
C ALA A 209 10.37 0.66 7.68
N GLY A 210 9.41 -0.21 8.06
CA GLY A 210 8.16 -0.34 7.33
C GLY A 210 7.28 -1.48 7.85
N LEU A 211 6.33 -1.87 7.03
CA LEU A 211 5.53 -3.09 7.21
C LEU A 211 5.43 -3.87 5.91
N VAL A 212 5.20 -5.16 6.03
CA VAL A 212 4.96 -6.05 4.88
C VAL A 212 3.80 -6.98 5.19
N THR A 213 3.00 -7.27 4.19
CA THR A 213 1.88 -8.20 4.30
C THR A 213 2.16 -9.50 3.56
N ILE A 214 1.45 -10.57 3.89
CA ILE A 214 1.55 -11.84 3.15
C ILE A 214 1.08 -11.65 1.71
N GLU A 215 0.14 -10.74 1.50
CA GLU A 215 -0.36 -10.35 0.20
C GLU A 215 0.74 -9.73 -0.68
N ASP A 216 1.65 -8.90 -0.11
CA ASP A 216 2.80 -8.34 -0.83
C ASP A 216 3.78 -9.44 -1.27
N THR A 217 3.99 -10.46 -0.42
CA THR A 217 4.87 -11.59 -0.79
C THR A 217 4.28 -12.46 -1.90
N ILE A 218 2.96 -12.65 -1.91
CA ILE A 218 2.26 -13.40 -2.96
C ILE A 218 2.30 -12.65 -4.28
N GLU A 219 2.20 -11.32 -4.24
CA GLU A 219 2.28 -10.47 -5.43
C GLU A 219 3.61 -10.62 -6.17
N GLN A 220 4.71 -10.85 -5.45
CA GLN A 220 6.00 -11.15 -6.07
C GLN A 220 5.99 -12.45 -6.89
N ILE A 221 5.10 -13.38 -6.60
CA ILE A 221 4.96 -14.64 -7.33
C ILE A 221 4.00 -14.48 -8.51
N VAL A 222 2.82 -13.92 -8.24
CA VAL A 222 1.70 -13.87 -9.19
C VAL A 222 1.84 -12.70 -10.18
N GLY A 223 2.65 -11.69 -9.84
CA GLY A 223 2.68 -10.41 -10.55
C GLY A 223 1.55 -9.48 -10.09
N GLU A 224 1.50 -8.29 -10.66
CA GLU A 224 0.41 -7.36 -10.42
C GLU A 224 -0.90 -7.99 -10.92
N LEU A 225 -1.76 -8.36 -9.99
CA LEU A 225 -3.14 -8.69 -10.35
C LEU A 225 -3.84 -7.37 -10.65
N GLU A 226 -3.85 -7.01 -11.94
CA GLU A 226 -4.68 -5.89 -12.41
C GLU A 226 -6.13 -6.17 -12.01
N ASP A 227 -6.69 -5.31 -11.19
CA ASP A 227 -8.13 -5.33 -10.93
C ASP A 227 -8.83 -4.89 -12.22
N GLU A 228 -9.88 -5.60 -12.64
CA GLU A 228 -10.64 -5.26 -13.87
C GLU A 228 -11.12 -3.79 -13.86
N HIS A 229 -11.18 -3.18 -12.68
CA HIS A 229 -11.50 -1.77 -12.47
C HIS A 229 -10.31 -0.80 -12.67
N ASP A 230 -9.06 -1.27 -12.67
CA ASP A 230 -7.88 -0.41 -12.87
C ASP A 230 -7.73 0.05 -14.34
N ARG A 231 -8.34 -0.66 -15.30
CA ARG A 231 -8.28 -0.35 -16.73
C ARG A 231 -9.02 0.92 -17.15
N THR A 232 -9.85 1.48 -16.28
CA THR A 232 -10.65 2.71 -16.54
C THR A 232 -10.15 3.92 -15.77
N GLN A 233 -8.92 3.91 -15.27
CA GLN A 233 -8.37 5.11 -14.64
C GLN A 233 -8.17 6.18 -15.72
N HIS A 234 -9.04 7.20 -15.69
CA HIS A 234 -8.88 8.37 -16.51
C HIS A 234 -7.48 8.95 -16.29
N SER A 235 -6.67 8.99 -17.35
CA SER A 235 -5.32 9.54 -17.29
C SER A 235 -5.30 11.06 -17.26
N GLU A 236 -6.45 11.71 -17.51
CA GLU A 236 -6.62 13.14 -17.63
C GLU A 236 -7.64 13.69 -16.63
N PRO A 237 -7.54 14.97 -16.24
CA PRO A 237 -8.51 15.64 -15.40
C PRO A 237 -9.89 15.69 -16.07
N GLU A 238 -10.93 15.26 -15.33
CA GLU A 238 -12.33 15.24 -15.76
C GLU A 238 -13.12 16.33 -15.03
N LYS A 239 -13.84 17.17 -15.78
CA LYS A 239 -14.71 18.19 -15.20
C LYS A 239 -16.02 17.56 -14.74
N ILE A 240 -16.26 17.51 -13.43
CA ILE A 240 -17.46 16.90 -12.81
C ILE A 240 -18.48 17.95 -12.30
N GLY A 241 -18.16 19.23 -12.43
CA GLY A 241 -19.06 20.30 -12.02
C GLY A 241 -18.53 21.69 -12.41
N GLU A 242 -19.26 22.72 -12.04
CA GLU A 242 -18.82 24.09 -12.22
C GLU A 242 -17.61 24.35 -11.30
N ARG A 243 -16.43 24.58 -11.89
CA ARG A 243 -15.13 24.71 -11.17
C ARG A 243 -14.79 23.52 -10.26
N LYS A 244 -15.30 22.33 -10.57
CA LYS A 244 -15.04 21.08 -9.84
C LYS A 244 -14.48 20.02 -10.78
N TRP A 245 -13.31 19.49 -10.44
CA TRP A 245 -12.57 18.56 -11.28
C TRP A 245 -12.19 17.31 -10.50
N LYS A 246 -12.31 16.17 -11.13
CA LYS A 246 -11.75 14.89 -10.66
C LYS A 246 -10.49 14.62 -11.47
N MET A 247 -9.36 14.47 -10.82
CA MET A 247 -8.07 14.32 -11.50
C MET A 247 -7.23 13.20 -10.88
N PRO A 248 -6.36 12.58 -11.68
CA PRO A 248 -5.39 11.61 -11.16
C PRO A 248 -4.52 12.24 -10.06
N ALA A 249 -4.23 11.48 -9.02
CA ALA A 249 -3.40 11.92 -7.90
C ALA A 249 -1.99 12.35 -8.33
N ARG A 250 -1.48 11.76 -9.43
CA ARG A 250 -0.18 12.08 -10.06
C ARG A 250 -0.20 13.30 -10.99
N THR A 251 -1.33 13.98 -11.14
CA THR A 251 -1.40 15.21 -11.97
C THR A 251 -0.36 16.20 -11.47
N PRO A 252 0.47 16.78 -12.37
CA PRO A 252 1.44 17.81 -12.00
C PRO A 252 0.76 19.04 -11.38
N ILE A 253 1.44 19.69 -10.43
CA ILE A 253 0.94 20.93 -9.80
C ILE A 253 0.76 22.04 -10.85
N ALA A 254 1.68 22.18 -11.81
CA ALA A 254 1.57 23.14 -12.89
C ALA A 254 0.23 23.04 -13.67
N THR A 255 -0.27 21.81 -13.88
CA THR A 255 -1.59 21.61 -14.49
C THR A 255 -2.73 22.14 -13.59
N LEU A 256 -2.60 21.97 -12.27
CA LEU A 256 -3.56 22.50 -11.31
C LEU A 256 -3.55 24.04 -11.31
N GLU A 257 -2.37 24.64 -11.35
CA GLU A 257 -2.17 26.10 -11.42
C GLU A 257 -2.80 26.70 -12.68
N GLU A 258 -2.54 26.09 -13.85
CA GLU A 258 -3.14 26.50 -15.12
C GLU A 258 -4.68 26.38 -15.12
N MET A 259 -5.21 25.30 -14.55
CA MET A 259 -6.65 25.04 -14.55
C MET A 259 -7.46 25.97 -13.64
N PHE A 260 -6.84 26.43 -12.54
CA PHE A 260 -7.51 27.27 -11.54
C PHE A 260 -6.99 28.70 -11.49
N GLU A 261 -6.01 29.04 -12.34
CA GLU A 261 -5.38 30.39 -12.41
C GLU A 261 -4.83 30.81 -11.04
N ILE A 262 -4.11 29.91 -10.38
CA ILE A 262 -3.49 30.14 -9.06
C ILE A 262 -2.00 29.86 -9.12
N ASP A 263 -1.28 30.40 -8.17
CA ASP A 263 0.14 30.12 -7.93
C ASP A 263 0.31 29.35 -6.62
N ILE A 264 0.93 28.17 -6.71
CA ILE A 264 1.22 27.30 -5.57
C ILE A 264 2.73 27.30 -5.35
N ASP A 265 3.18 28.24 -4.52
CA ASP A 265 4.59 28.41 -4.16
C ASP A 265 5.05 27.30 -3.21
N GLU A 266 5.28 26.09 -3.75
CA GLU A 266 5.66 24.88 -3.02
C GLU A 266 6.72 24.10 -3.81
N ASP A 267 8.00 24.45 -3.62
CA ASP A 267 9.14 23.96 -4.40
C ASP A 267 9.45 22.45 -4.20
N ASP A 268 8.90 21.81 -3.17
CA ASP A 268 9.22 20.44 -2.75
C ASP A 268 8.14 19.42 -3.08
N VAL A 269 7.13 19.80 -3.88
CA VAL A 269 6.06 18.89 -4.33
C VAL A 269 5.77 19.06 -5.83
N ASP A 270 5.72 17.97 -6.55
CA ASP A 270 5.50 17.95 -8.00
C ASP A 270 4.07 17.56 -8.40
N THR A 271 3.30 16.95 -7.50
CA THR A 271 2.01 16.35 -7.81
C THR A 271 0.91 16.78 -6.84
N VAL A 272 -0.35 16.72 -7.30
CA VAL A 272 -1.53 16.98 -6.46
C VAL A 272 -1.60 16.05 -5.24
N TYR A 273 -1.13 14.80 -5.37
CA TYR A 273 -1.00 13.89 -4.24
C TYR A 273 0.07 14.35 -3.23
N GLY A 274 1.23 14.76 -3.73
CA GLY A 274 2.30 15.31 -2.89
C GLY A 274 1.82 16.53 -2.11
N LEU A 275 1.13 17.46 -2.78
CA LEU A 275 0.54 18.64 -2.17
C LEU A 275 -0.46 18.28 -1.07
N LEU A 276 -1.40 17.35 -1.35
CA LEU A 276 -2.37 16.88 -0.37
C LEU A 276 -1.68 16.24 0.84
N THR A 277 -0.65 15.41 0.60
CA THR A 277 0.14 14.75 1.64
C THR A 277 0.86 15.74 2.53
N LYS A 278 1.51 16.76 1.92
CA LYS A 278 2.19 17.84 2.63
C LYS A 278 1.24 18.62 3.52
N LEU A 279 0.09 19.03 2.98
CA LEU A 279 -0.93 19.79 3.71
C LEU A 279 -1.53 19.01 4.88
N LEU A 280 -1.64 17.70 4.76
CA LEU A 280 -2.17 16.83 5.83
C LEU A 280 -1.11 16.43 6.85
N GLY A 281 0.20 16.50 6.50
CA GLY A 281 1.30 15.98 7.30
C GLY A 281 1.27 14.46 7.50
N ARG A 282 0.49 13.75 6.68
CA ARG A 282 0.32 12.29 6.74
C ARG A 282 -0.21 11.75 5.41
N VAL A 283 -0.07 10.43 5.21
CA VAL A 283 -0.61 9.73 4.03
C VAL A 283 -2.12 9.93 3.94
N PRO A 284 -2.65 10.45 2.82
CA PRO A 284 -4.08 10.62 2.63
C PRO A 284 -4.79 9.28 2.41
N ILE A 285 -6.01 9.17 2.95
CA ILE A 285 -6.95 8.08 2.67
C ILE A 285 -8.21 8.65 2.02
N VAL A 286 -9.06 7.79 1.45
CA VAL A 286 -10.34 8.24 0.88
C VAL A 286 -11.12 9.11 1.87
N GLY A 287 -11.57 10.28 1.40
CA GLY A 287 -12.25 11.30 2.19
C GLY A 287 -11.31 12.20 3.01
N SER A 288 -9.96 12.04 2.91
CA SER A 288 -9.03 13.06 3.42
C SER A 288 -9.15 14.31 2.59
N SER A 289 -9.20 15.48 3.24
CA SER A 289 -9.28 16.76 2.53
C SER A 289 -8.41 17.81 3.21
N ALA A 290 -7.85 18.68 2.39
CA ALA A 290 -7.13 19.88 2.81
C ALA A 290 -7.53 21.07 1.95
N VAL A 291 -7.25 22.28 2.45
CA VAL A 291 -7.54 23.53 1.74
C VAL A 291 -6.25 24.31 1.58
N THR A 292 -5.97 24.75 0.36
CA THR A 292 -4.85 25.63 0.03
C THR A 292 -5.23 26.59 -1.08
N ARG A 293 -4.75 27.82 -1.05
CA ARG A 293 -4.99 28.86 -2.07
C ARG A 293 -6.45 28.96 -2.51
N GLY A 294 -7.39 28.81 -1.58
CA GLY A 294 -8.83 28.85 -1.88
C GLY A 294 -9.39 27.61 -2.58
N LEU A 295 -8.59 26.55 -2.78
CA LEU A 295 -9.02 25.26 -3.30
C LEU A 295 -9.12 24.23 -2.18
N ARG A 296 -10.12 23.34 -2.29
CA ARG A 296 -10.26 22.15 -1.49
C ARG A 296 -9.87 20.94 -2.32
N LEU A 297 -8.88 20.20 -1.85
CA LEU A 297 -8.45 18.94 -2.41
C LEU A 297 -9.06 17.81 -1.56
N THR A 298 -9.71 16.84 -2.18
CA THR A 298 -10.34 15.71 -1.48
C THR A 298 -9.98 14.40 -2.17
N ALA A 299 -9.36 13.46 -1.45
CA ALA A 299 -9.09 12.12 -1.94
C ALA A 299 -10.42 11.35 -2.06
N VAL A 300 -10.72 10.81 -3.25
CA VAL A 300 -12.02 10.18 -3.52
C VAL A 300 -11.93 8.72 -3.92
N ASP A 301 -10.78 8.28 -4.45
CA ASP A 301 -10.61 6.92 -4.94
C ASP A 301 -9.21 6.39 -4.67
N THR A 302 -9.06 5.06 -4.70
CA THR A 302 -7.77 4.38 -4.49
C THR A 302 -7.56 3.35 -5.59
N ALA A 303 -6.30 3.06 -5.89
CA ALA A 303 -5.90 2.02 -6.82
C ALA A 303 -4.86 1.07 -6.20
N GLY A 304 -4.80 -0.11 -6.78
CA GLY A 304 -3.88 -1.17 -6.38
C GLY A 304 -4.15 -1.73 -4.99
N ARG A 305 -3.45 -2.81 -4.65
CA ARG A 305 -3.60 -3.50 -3.35
C ARG A 305 -3.22 -2.65 -2.16
N ARG A 306 -2.24 -1.77 -2.32
CA ARG A 306 -1.80 -0.83 -1.28
C ARG A 306 -2.80 0.31 -1.05
N LYS A 307 -3.90 0.35 -1.84
CA LYS A 307 -4.98 1.33 -1.72
C LYS A 307 -4.45 2.77 -1.66
N ARG A 308 -3.44 3.05 -2.48
CA ARG A 308 -2.94 4.41 -2.63
C ARG A 308 -4.02 5.27 -3.30
N VAL A 309 -4.16 6.51 -2.85
CA VAL A 309 -5.08 7.45 -3.47
C VAL A 309 -4.72 7.62 -4.94
N SER A 310 -5.67 7.31 -5.81
CA SER A 310 -5.53 7.38 -7.27
C SER A 310 -6.20 8.60 -7.87
N MET A 311 -7.29 9.07 -7.25
CA MET A 311 -8.06 10.21 -7.74
C MET A 311 -8.32 11.23 -6.63
N ILE A 312 -8.20 12.50 -7.00
CA ILE A 312 -8.44 13.64 -6.11
C ILE A 312 -9.46 14.55 -6.77
N VAL A 313 -10.45 14.98 -6.01
CA VAL A 313 -11.38 16.04 -6.42
C VAL A 313 -10.86 17.37 -5.93
N VAL A 314 -10.79 18.34 -6.84
CA VAL A 314 -10.41 19.72 -6.57
C VAL A 314 -11.59 20.62 -6.88
N GLU A 315 -11.93 21.47 -5.92
CA GLU A 315 -13.03 22.43 -6.02
C GLU A 315 -12.71 23.69 -5.22
N PRO A 316 -13.29 24.87 -5.52
CA PRO A 316 -13.16 26.05 -4.68
C PRO A 316 -13.62 25.78 -3.26
N ALA A 317 -12.86 26.24 -2.27
CA ALA A 317 -13.25 26.13 -0.86
C ALA A 317 -14.47 27.01 -0.60
N ALA A 318 -15.43 26.50 0.18
CA ALA A 318 -16.61 27.29 0.55
C ALA A 318 -16.18 28.57 1.28
N GLY A 319 -16.47 29.75 0.68
CA GLY A 319 -16.09 31.04 1.21
C GLY A 319 -14.98 31.76 0.44
N SER A 320 -14.29 31.12 -0.52
CA SER A 320 -13.42 31.85 -1.45
C SER A 320 -14.25 32.34 -2.62
N GLN A 321 -14.61 33.64 -2.59
CA GLN A 321 -15.01 34.34 -3.81
C GLN A 321 -13.77 34.36 -4.71
N GLY A 322 -13.90 33.89 -5.94
CA GLY A 322 -12.85 33.99 -6.96
C GLY A 322 -12.40 35.44 -7.13
N PRO A 323 -11.26 35.69 -7.82
CA PRO A 323 -10.83 37.02 -8.12
C PRO A 323 -12.02 37.79 -8.73
N ALA A 324 -12.30 38.94 -8.16
CA ALA A 324 -13.35 39.81 -8.63
C ALA A 324 -13.13 40.06 -10.13
N ALA A 325 -14.10 39.72 -10.95
CA ALA A 325 -14.15 40.20 -12.30
C ALA A 325 -14.11 41.71 -12.20
N ASP A 326 -13.13 42.33 -12.86
CA ASP A 326 -13.04 43.79 -12.99
C ASP A 326 -14.35 44.29 -13.60
N ASP A 327 -15.22 44.85 -12.77
CA ASP A 327 -16.30 45.77 -13.16
C ASP A 327 -15.68 47.15 -13.48
N ASP A 328 -14.96 47.22 -14.59
CA ASP A 328 -14.45 48.46 -15.13
C ASP A 328 -14.82 48.63 -16.61
N GLU A 329 -16.12 48.50 -16.91
CA GLU A 329 -16.71 49.02 -18.15
C GLU A 329 -18.18 49.36 -17.92
N LEU A 330 -18.45 50.54 -17.37
CA LEU A 330 -19.69 51.33 -17.57
C LEU A 330 -19.62 52.65 -16.80
N ARG A 331 -18.69 53.53 -17.17
CA ARG A 331 -18.75 54.95 -16.90
C ARG A 331 -18.09 55.75 -18.02
N SER A 332 -18.78 55.86 -19.15
CA SER A 332 -18.61 56.96 -20.08
C SER A 332 -19.92 57.07 -20.84
N ASP A 333 -20.62 58.09 -20.55
CA ASP A 333 -21.51 58.93 -21.40
C ASP A 333 -22.72 59.32 -20.60
N GLU A 334 -22.62 60.55 -20.04
CA GLU A 334 -23.71 61.56 -19.95
C GLU A 334 -23.18 62.81 -19.26
N GLN A 335 -22.44 63.57 -20.03
CA GLN A 335 -22.42 65.06 -19.87
C GLN A 335 -22.88 65.58 -21.19
N ASP A 336 -24.08 66.18 -21.18
CA ASP A 336 -24.41 67.45 -21.86
C ASP A 336 -25.93 67.69 -21.82
N GLY A 337 -26.33 68.83 -21.41
CA GLY A 337 -27.71 69.31 -21.64
C GLY A 337 -28.40 70.00 -20.46
N GLU A 338 -27.92 71.20 -20.14
CA GLU A 338 -28.62 72.48 -20.31
C GLU A 338 -29.78 72.82 -19.36
N SER A 339 -29.47 73.87 -18.56
CA SER A 339 -30.24 74.97 -18.08
C SER A 339 -31.78 74.94 -18.12
N ALA A 340 -32.41 75.26 -17.02
CA ALA A 340 -33.33 76.42 -16.87
C ALA A 340 -34.08 76.38 -15.52
N SER A 341 -33.81 77.35 -14.68
CA SER A 341 -34.82 77.85 -13.72
C SER A 341 -35.89 78.67 -14.52
N PRO A 342 -37.11 78.89 -14.02
CA PRO A 342 -37.31 79.66 -12.80
C PRO A 342 -38.62 79.39 -12.00
N GLN A 343 -38.58 79.88 -10.75
CA GLN A 343 -39.63 80.61 -9.99
C GLN A 343 -41.07 80.05 -9.84
N GLY A 344 -41.54 80.09 -8.61
CA GLY A 344 -42.79 80.72 -8.30
C GLY A 344 -43.81 79.92 -7.47
N LYS A 345 -43.88 80.33 -6.26
CA LYS A 345 -44.90 80.39 -5.23
C LYS A 345 -44.85 79.33 -4.15
#